data_593c3a062974309cc4b5ad98813e3b45
#
_entry.id   593c3a062974309cc4b5ad98813e3b45
#
_cell.length_a   1.000
_cell.length_b   1.000
_cell.length_c   1.000
_cell.angle_alpha   90.00
_cell.angle_beta   90.00
_cell.angle_gamma   90.00
#
_symmetry.space_group_name_H-M   'P 1'
#
loop_
_entity.id
_entity.type
_entity.pdbx_description
1 polymer ?
#
loop_
_entity_poly.entity_id
_entity_poly.type
_entity_poly.pdbx_seq_one_letter_code
_entity_poly.pdbx_strand_id
1 'polypeptide(L)'
;WKVGKNILWAGFILRSFNEARFSPSVKWKAFIQYLAQWITGKEPDFYPASIVHYGTMENLEDSEKFEHCRKEAIEKGVRWLERFLVDEGNGGIKEGIAHNIDSDGKYTVLDGVRTDCTGESAGAFKMYAYLSGEKEYAALAGKMEKIVYGPMFIRGGRLDGMVRWCTNSWNVCYQDDVARALLPGLYDALYMGNCSHVEDICRAMDFLIRTTAKDGLRIFRTDNYDLTEMEMDRLRQEEHGLPSAHYNAYYHAALLLAGRASGKRQYTEVAQKGLERMMELYPETAREQSETEEMCRLILPLAVLYQSTGEEKHRQMLYRVAEDLQKVRHPFGGYREWDTGYRAAFSRESREECSVLTENGDPVADLLYSSNWLPMGFAFAYEATGDRWFHELWKDSVIFCLKTQMFSDRTHLDGAWCRAFDMDLKEAYAAPHDVGWAAYACETGWTVSEILMGMMMPDILKKRK
;
A
#
# COMPACT_ATOMS: atom_id res chain seq x y z
N TRP A 1 -5.51 40.04 -0.40
CA TRP A 1 -5.22 41.45 -0.05
C TRP A 1 -6.42 42.31 -0.44
N LYS A 2 -6.86 43.18 0.47
CA LYS A 2 -7.96 44.11 0.22
C LYS A 2 -7.42 45.40 -0.35
N VAL A 3 -7.87 45.77 -1.56
CA VAL A 3 -7.47 47.01 -2.21
C VAL A 3 -8.70 47.93 -2.28
N GLY A 4 -8.75 48.96 -1.46
CA GLY A 4 -9.93 49.81 -1.33
C GLY A 4 -11.13 49.08 -0.72
N LYS A 5 -12.33 49.61 -0.97
CA LYS A 5 -13.58 49.05 -0.41
C LYS A 5 -14.18 47.93 -1.25
N ASN A 6 -13.90 47.93 -2.56
CA ASN A 6 -14.61 47.09 -3.54
C ASN A 6 -13.70 46.18 -4.33
N ILE A 7 -12.41 46.09 -4.00
CA ILE A 7 -11.45 45.26 -4.71
C ILE A 7 -10.78 44.32 -3.70
N LEU A 8 -10.89 43.04 -3.97
CA LEU A 8 -10.14 41.98 -3.30
C LEU A 8 -9.15 41.40 -4.31
N TRP A 9 -7.87 41.49 -3.99
CA TRP A 9 -6.80 40.88 -4.79
C TRP A 9 -6.32 39.61 -4.12
N ALA A 10 -6.29 38.50 -4.87
CA ALA A 10 -5.74 37.25 -4.42
C ALA A 10 -4.46 36.94 -5.19
N GLY A 11 -3.38 36.60 -4.48
CA GLY A 11 -2.10 36.20 -5.08
C GLY A 11 -2.07 34.76 -5.63
N PHE A 12 -3.24 34.15 -5.80
CA PHE A 12 -3.41 32.80 -6.34
C PHE A 12 -4.66 32.72 -7.21
N ILE A 13 -4.76 31.67 -8.03
CA ILE A 13 -5.84 31.50 -9.01
C ILE A 13 -7.07 30.91 -8.31
N LEU A 14 -8.12 31.73 -8.11
CA LEU A 14 -9.36 31.27 -7.45
C LEU A 14 -10.16 30.27 -8.29
N ARG A 15 -10.09 30.35 -9.61
CA ARG A 15 -10.86 29.43 -10.48
C ARG A 15 -10.39 27.98 -10.42
N SER A 16 -9.13 27.76 -10.01
CA SER A 16 -8.58 26.40 -9.83
C SER A 16 -8.82 25.83 -8.44
N PHE A 17 -9.79 26.37 -7.74
CA PHE A 17 -10.16 25.97 -6.39
C PHE A 17 -10.55 24.49 -6.29
N ASN A 18 -11.25 23.98 -7.29
CA ASN A 18 -11.65 22.59 -7.42
C ASN A 18 -10.51 21.66 -7.85
N GLU A 19 -9.39 22.23 -8.31
CA GLU A 19 -8.18 21.50 -8.68
C GLU A 19 -7.12 21.53 -7.56
N ALA A 20 -7.44 22.14 -6.42
CA ALA A 20 -6.55 22.21 -5.29
C ALA A 20 -6.31 20.81 -4.71
N ARG A 21 -5.05 20.34 -4.80
CA ARG A 21 -4.66 18.99 -4.38
C ARG A 21 -4.48 18.88 -2.88
N PHE A 22 -4.02 19.95 -2.25
CA PHE A 22 -3.93 20.08 -0.80
C PHE A 22 -4.63 21.35 -0.34
N SER A 23 -5.59 21.19 0.54
CA SER A 23 -6.40 22.29 1.02
C SER A 23 -6.83 22.04 2.47
N PRO A 24 -6.11 22.60 3.46
CA PRO A 24 -6.50 22.50 4.85
C PRO A 24 -7.94 22.97 5.00
N SER A 25 -8.86 22.04 5.32
CA SER A 25 -10.31 22.27 5.22
C SER A 25 -10.78 23.42 6.10
N VAL A 26 -10.23 23.55 7.30
CA VAL A 26 -10.55 24.64 8.23
C VAL A 26 -10.17 26.02 7.66
N LYS A 27 -8.99 26.13 7.05
CA LYS A 27 -8.52 27.38 6.45
C LYS A 27 -9.32 27.74 5.21
N TRP A 28 -9.65 26.77 4.38
CA TRP A 28 -10.49 26.97 3.21
C TRP A 28 -11.93 27.37 3.56
N LYS A 29 -12.53 26.75 4.58
CA LYS A 29 -13.84 27.13 5.08
C LYS A 29 -13.86 28.57 5.57
N ALA A 30 -12.89 28.96 6.38
CA ALA A 30 -12.74 30.34 6.85
C ALA A 30 -12.56 31.33 5.68
N PHE A 31 -11.78 30.95 4.66
CA PHE A 31 -11.57 31.78 3.48
C PHE A 31 -12.87 31.95 2.66
N ILE A 32 -13.64 30.89 2.43
CA ILE A 32 -14.92 30.94 1.72
C ILE A 32 -15.92 31.81 2.49
N GLN A 33 -16.01 31.66 3.81
CA GLN A 33 -16.86 32.50 4.64
C GLN A 33 -16.44 33.97 4.57
N TYR A 34 -15.13 34.26 4.62
CA TYR A 34 -14.63 35.62 4.43
C TYR A 34 -15.01 36.20 3.06
N LEU A 35 -14.89 35.43 1.98
CA LEU A 35 -15.31 35.86 0.65
C LEU A 35 -16.80 36.17 0.59
N ALA A 36 -17.63 35.28 1.16
CA ALA A 36 -19.09 35.51 1.20
C ALA A 36 -19.45 36.76 1.99
N GLN A 37 -18.87 36.98 3.16
CA GLN A 37 -19.05 38.17 3.96
C GLN A 37 -18.60 39.43 3.23
N TRP A 38 -17.44 39.38 2.56
CA TRP A 38 -16.92 40.51 1.81
C TRP A 38 -17.82 40.90 0.63
N ILE A 39 -18.37 39.90 -0.11
CA ILE A 39 -19.27 40.12 -1.26
C ILE A 39 -20.62 40.65 -0.81
N THR A 40 -21.20 40.06 0.24
CA THR A 40 -22.57 40.37 0.67
C THR A 40 -22.63 41.52 1.66
N GLY A 41 -21.52 41.86 2.32
CA GLY A 41 -21.47 42.79 3.45
C GLY A 41 -22.14 42.32 4.73
N LYS A 42 -22.52 41.03 4.78
CA LYS A 42 -23.19 40.40 5.93
C LYS A 42 -22.44 39.16 6.37
N GLU A 43 -22.54 38.82 7.63
CA GLU A 43 -22.08 37.56 8.15
C GLU A 43 -22.81 36.42 7.42
N PRO A 44 -22.09 35.42 6.86
CA PRO A 44 -22.75 34.31 6.18
C PRO A 44 -23.49 33.45 7.19
N ASP A 45 -24.73 33.04 6.85
CA ASP A 45 -25.57 32.15 7.63
C ASP A 45 -25.32 30.64 7.31
N PHE A 46 -24.24 30.33 6.62
CA PHE A 46 -23.86 29.00 6.30
C PHE A 46 -22.41 28.71 6.77
N TYR A 47 -22.16 27.44 7.02
CA TYR A 47 -20.81 26.91 7.25
C TYR A 47 -20.50 25.86 6.20
N PRO A 48 -19.41 25.99 5.41
CA PRO A 48 -19.08 25.00 4.38
C PRO A 48 -18.90 23.61 5.00
N ALA A 49 -19.71 22.66 4.59
CA ALA A 49 -19.65 21.28 5.07
C ALA A 49 -18.40 20.57 4.54
N SER A 50 -17.88 19.62 5.29
CA SER A 50 -16.91 18.67 4.80
C SER A 50 -17.61 17.54 4.06
N ILE A 51 -17.03 17.11 2.93
CA ILE A 51 -17.50 15.92 2.20
C ILE A 51 -16.96 14.63 2.82
N VAL A 52 -15.91 14.72 3.62
CA VAL A 52 -15.29 13.60 4.30
C VAL A 52 -15.18 13.90 5.79
N HIS A 53 -15.50 12.90 6.59
CA HIS A 53 -15.28 12.86 8.03
C HIS A 53 -14.38 11.68 8.35
N TYR A 54 -13.62 11.80 9.42
CA TYR A 54 -12.78 10.74 9.95
C TYR A 54 -13.30 10.32 11.31
N GLY A 55 -13.12 9.05 11.67
CA GLY A 55 -13.61 8.54 12.93
C GLY A 55 -12.96 9.24 14.13
N THR A 56 -13.77 9.89 14.96
CA THR A 56 -13.35 10.31 16.31
C THR A 56 -13.40 9.08 17.21
N MET A 57 -12.36 8.25 17.12
CA MET A 57 -12.32 7.00 17.86
C MET A 57 -11.72 7.24 19.25
N GLU A 58 -12.55 7.66 20.17
CA GLU A 58 -12.19 7.70 21.59
C GLU A 58 -12.27 6.31 22.19
N ASN A 59 -11.38 5.99 23.13
CA ASN A 59 -11.35 4.74 23.91
C ASN A 59 -11.17 3.46 23.08
N LEU A 60 -10.37 3.48 22.00
CA LEU A 60 -9.97 2.27 21.26
C LEU A 60 -8.97 1.38 22.04
N GLU A 61 -8.59 1.77 23.23
CA GLU A 61 -7.85 0.93 24.16
C GLU A 61 -8.73 -0.21 24.74
N ASP A 62 -10.05 0.02 24.82
CA ASP A 62 -11.03 -1.02 25.15
C ASP A 62 -11.07 -2.08 24.05
N SER A 63 -10.86 -3.33 24.43
CA SER A 63 -10.72 -4.43 23.47
C SER A 63 -12.00 -4.75 22.72
N GLU A 64 -13.18 -4.64 23.36
CA GLU A 64 -14.46 -4.92 22.70
C GLU A 64 -14.79 -3.83 21.69
N LYS A 65 -14.57 -2.58 22.06
CA LYS A 65 -14.77 -1.44 21.17
C LYS A 65 -13.81 -1.47 19.99
N PHE A 66 -12.52 -1.79 20.23
CA PHE A 66 -11.54 -1.95 19.17
C PHE A 66 -11.97 -3.01 18.15
N GLU A 67 -12.36 -4.20 18.63
CA GLU A 67 -12.79 -5.29 17.75
C GLU A 67 -14.07 -4.96 16.98
N HIS A 68 -15.00 -4.25 17.60
CA HIS A 68 -16.22 -3.78 16.93
C HIS A 68 -15.88 -2.80 15.80
N CYS A 69 -15.11 -1.75 16.09
CA CYS A 69 -14.70 -0.76 15.10
C CYS A 69 -13.86 -1.38 13.98
N ARG A 70 -12.98 -2.32 14.30
CA ARG A 70 -12.16 -3.04 13.31
C ARG A 70 -13.05 -3.83 12.33
N LYS A 71 -14.05 -4.55 12.82
CA LYS A 71 -15.00 -5.29 11.98
C LYS A 71 -15.80 -4.37 11.08
N GLU A 72 -16.34 -3.27 11.62
CA GLU A 72 -17.06 -2.27 10.81
C GLU A 72 -16.18 -1.67 9.72
N ALA A 73 -14.93 -1.34 10.06
CA ALA A 73 -13.98 -0.78 9.10
C ALA A 73 -13.65 -1.77 7.96
N ILE A 74 -13.46 -3.04 8.30
CA ILE A 74 -13.24 -4.12 7.32
C ILE A 74 -14.45 -4.22 6.39
N GLU A 75 -15.66 -4.31 6.94
CA GLU A 75 -16.89 -4.41 6.16
C GLU A 75 -17.06 -3.23 5.19
N LYS A 76 -16.85 -2.01 5.66
CA LYS A 76 -16.92 -0.81 4.82
C LYS A 76 -15.89 -0.80 3.71
N GLY A 77 -14.65 -1.16 4.01
CA GLY A 77 -13.58 -1.22 3.01
C GLY A 77 -13.84 -2.31 1.95
N VAL A 78 -14.33 -3.49 2.35
CA VAL A 78 -14.73 -4.57 1.43
C VAL A 78 -15.84 -4.09 0.49
N ARG A 79 -16.87 -3.43 1.01
CA ARG A 79 -17.96 -2.85 0.21
C ARG A 79 -17.48 -1.72 -0.71
N TRP A 80 -16.46 -0.98 -0.30
CA TRP A 80 -15.85 0.02 -1.17
C TRP A 80 -15.16 -0.63 -2.37
N LEU A 81 -14.40 -1.71 -2.18
CA LEU A 81 -13.73 -2.45 -3.26
C LEU A 81 -14.70 -2.96 -4.33
N GLU A 82 -15.89 -3.41 -3.97
CA GLU A 82 -16.89 -3.91 -4.92
C GLU A 82 -17.23 -2.89 -6.01
N ARG A 83 -17.11 -1.60 -5.75
CA ARG A 83 -17.43 -0.52 -6.70
C ARG A 83 -16.47 -0.41 -7.86
N PHE A 84 -15.29 -1.00 -7.72
CA PHE A 84 -14.24 -0.97 -8.74
C PHE A 84 -14.07 -2.30 -9.47
N LEU A 85 -14.93 -3.27 -9.18
CA LEU A 85 -14.96 -4.52 -9.93
C LEU A 85 -15.27 -4.27 -11.40
N VAL A 86 -14.62 -5.04 -12.29
CA VAL A 86 -14.86 -5.00 -13.72
C VAL A 86 -15.92 -6.05 -14.08
N ASP A 87 -17.12 -5.59 -14.45
CA ASP A 87 -18.28 -6.46 -14.71
C ASP A 87 -18.20 -7.17 -16.06
N GLU A 88 -17.44 -6.65 -17.03
CA GLU A 88 -17.44 -7.15 -18.40
C GLU A 88 -16.29 -8.12 -18.70
N GLY A 89 -16.66 -9.36 -18.97
CA GLY A 89 -15.87 -10.36 -19.71
C GLY A 89 -14.62 -10.89 -19.04
N ASN A 90 -13.70 -10.08 -18.68
CA ASN A 90 -12.40 -10.51 -18.15
C ASN A 90 -12.28 -10.47 -16.63
N GLY A 91 -13.14 -9.74 -15.94
CA GLY A 91 -13.05 -9.59 -14.48
C GLY A 91 -11.86 -8.71 -14.04
N GLY A 92 -11.48 -8.79 -12.76
CA GLY A 92 -10.43 -7.96 -12.16
C GLY A 92 -10.98 -6.75 -11.42
N ILE A 93 -10.10 -5.86 -11.00
CA ILE A 93 -10.45 -4.62 -10.32
C ILE A 93 -9.73 -3.45 -10.97
N LYS A 94 -10.39 -2.30 -11.07
CA LYS A 94 -9.77 -1.05 -11.48
C LYS A 94 -8.82 -0.56 -10.38
N GLU A 95 -7.79 0.19 -10.77
CA GLU A 95 -6.77 0.66 -9.84
C GLU A 95 -7.34 1.52 -8.71
N GLY A 96 -8.35 2.35 -9.00
CA GLY A 96 -9.01 3.18 -7.99
C GLY A 96 -9.51 4.50 -8.55
N ILE A 97 -9.45 5.54 -7.73
CA ILE A 97 -9.80 6.92 -8.11
C ILE A 97 -8.59 7.84 -8.02
N ALA A 98 -8.43 8.69 -9.03
CA ALA A 98 -7.44 9.76 -9.04
C ALA A 98 -7.89 10.92 -8.15
N HIS A 99 -6.94 11.82 -7.88
CA HIS A 99 -7.13 12.96 -6.99
C HIS A 99 -8.17 14.01 -7.45
N ASN A 100 -8.50 14.03 -8.72
CA ASN A 100 -9.32 15.10 -9.27
C ASN A 100 -10.80 14.86 -8.99
N ILE A 101 -11.36 15.74 -8.18
CA ILE A 101 -12.81 15.91 -8.05
C ILE A 101 -13.13 17.23 -8.75
N ASP A 102 -13.90 17.20 -9.84
CA ASP A 102 -14.28 18.40 -10.58
C ASP A 102 -15.34 19.22 -9.85
N SER A 103 -15.67 20.40 -10.41
CA SER A 103 -16.67 21.32 -9.85
C SER A 103 -18.07 20.70 -9.71
N ASP A 104 -18.36 19.67 -10.51
CA ASP A 104 -19.63 18.94 -10.49
C ASP A 104 -19.62 17.78 -9.48
N GLY A 105 -18.52 17.59 -8.76
CA GLY A 105 -18.31 16.48 -7.82
C GLY A 105 -18.00 15.16 -8.49
N LYS A 106 -17.62 15.16 -9.78
CA LYS A 106 -17.15 13.97 -10.48
C LYS A 106 -15.71 13.66 -10.11
N TYR A 107 -15.38 12.40 -10.21
CA TYR A 107 -14.04 11.88 -9.94
C TYR A 107 -13.57 11.05 -11.15
N THR A 108 -12.27 10.96 -11.34
CA THR A 108 -11.66 10.15 -12.38
C THR A 108 -11.37 8.76 -11.84
N VAL A 109 -11.91 7.74 -12.50
CA VAL A 109 -11.56 6.35 -12.23
C VAL A 109 -10.30 6.02 -13.04
N LEU A 110 -9.34 5.39 -12.38
CA LEU A 110 -8.15 4.84 -13.02
C LEU A 110 -8.53 3.48 -13.61
N ASP A 111 -8.71 3.44 -14.93
CA ASP A 111 -9.30 2.28 -15.65
C ASP A 111 -8.35 1.09 -15.82
N GLY A 112 -7.08 1.25 -15.53
CA GLY A 112 -6.10 0.17 -15.62
C GLY A 112 -6.45 -0.99 -14.70
N VAL A 113 -6.48 -2.21 -15.24
CA VAL A 113 -6.53 -3.43 -14.43
C VAL A 113 -5.11 -3.89 -14.22
N ARG A 114 -4.58 -3.63 -13.02
CA ARG A 114 -3.26 -4.07 -12.59
C ARG A 114 -3.36 -5.44 -11.95
N THR A 115 -2.32 -6.25 -12.13
CA THR A 115 -2.29 -7.61 -11.59
C THR A 115 -2.15 -7.63 -10.07
N ASP A 116 -1.33 -6.72 -9.52
CA ASP A 116 -1.16 -6.54 -8.09
C ASP A 116 -2.47 -6.13 -7.42
N CYS A 117 -3.11 -5.05 -7.86
CA CYS A 117 -4.40 -4.61 -7.32
C CYS A 117 -5.46 -5.72 -7.37
N THR A 118 -5.48 -6.48 -8.49
CA THR A 118 -6.42 -7.60 -8.65
C THR A 118 -6.12 -8.74 -7.68
N GLY A 119 -4.85 -9.11 -7.51
CA GLY A 119 -4.45 -10.17 -6.59
C GLY A 119 -4.67 -9.80 -5.12
N GLU A 120 -4.27 -8.60 -4.72
CA GLU A 120 -4.45 -8.09 -3.35
C GLU A 120 -5.95 -7.98 -3.00
N SER A 121 -6.77 -7.45 -3.90
CA SER A 121 -8.20 -7.35 -3.67
C SER A 121 -8.89 -8.73 -3.64
N ALA A 122 -8.43 -9.68 -4.47
CA ALA A 122 -8.87 -11.08 -4.37
C ALA A 122 -8.53 -11.66 -2.98
N GLY A 123 -7.35 -11.35 -2.45
CA GLY A 123 -6.93 -11.72 -1.09
C GLY A 123 -7.84 -11.14 -0.03
N ALA A 124 -8.13 -9.84 -0.09
CA ALA A 124 -9.01 -9.16 0.84
C ALA A 124 -10.43 -9.79 0.85
N PHE A 125 -11.03 -10.01 -0.32
CA PHE A 125 -12.32 -10.69 -0.43
C PHE A 125 -12.27 -12.13 0.09
N LYS A 126 -11.22 -12.88 -0.21
CA LYS A 126 -11.08 -14.26 0.22
C LYS A 126 -10.93 -14.37 1.75
N MET A 127 -10.09 -13.52 2.36
CA MET A 127 -9.93 -13.47 3.81
C MET A 127 -11.24 -13.07 4.50
N TYR A 128 -11.94 -12.08 3.96
CA TYR A 128 -13.24 -11.68 4.47
C TYR A 128 -14.26 -12.81 4.40
N ALA A 129 -14.37 -13.48 3.25
CA ALA A 129 -15.25 -14.65 3.09
C ALA A 129 -14.91 -15.79 4.07
N TYR A 130 -13.61 -16.04 4.29
CA TYR A 130 -13.14 -17.08 5.22
C TYR A 130 -13.51 -16.76 6.67
N LEU A 131 -13.53 -15.51 7.06
CA LEU A 131 -13.84 -15.06 8.42
C LEU A 131 -15.36 -14.89 8.64
N SER A 132 -16.07 -14.29 7.70
CA SER A 132 -17.52 -14.02 7.78
C SER A 132 -18.39 -15.22 7.43
N GLY A 133 -17.91 -16.10 6.54
CA GLY A 133 -18.68 -17.19 5.94
C GLY A 133 -19.51 -16.80 4.72
N GLU A 134 -19.39 -15.55 4.24
CA GLU A 134 -20.12 -15.02 3.09
C GLU A 134 -19.53 -15.53 1.76
N LYS A 135 -20.20 -16.51 1.16
CA LYS A 135 -19.72 -17.22 -0.04
C LYS A 135 -19.60 -16.34 -1.29
N GLU A 136 -20.36 -15.26 -1.35
CA GLU A 136 -20.33 -14.32 -2.49
C GLU A 136 -18.95 -13.69 -2.65
N TYR A 137 -18.29 -13.32 -1.57
CA TYR A 137 -16.93 -12.75 -1.62
C TYR A 137 -15.87 -13.79 -2.02
N ALA A 138 -16.06 -15.04 -1.66
CA ALA A 138 -15.22 -16.11 -2.19
C ALA A 138 -15.40 -16.30 -3.70
N ALA A 139 -16.61 -16.11 -4.21
CA ALA A 139 -16.87 -16.17 -5.65
C ALA A 139 -16.27 -14.96 -6.41
N LEU A 140 -16.31 -13.76 -5.82
CA LEU A 140 -15.64 -12.57 -6.36
C LEU A 140 -14.12 -12.77 -6.41
N ALA A 141 -13.52 -13.21 -5.31
CA ALA A 141 -12.09 -13.55 -5.27
C ALA A 141 -11.70 -14.55 -6.36
N GLY A 142 -12.48 -15.62 -6.53
CA GLY A 142 -12.22 -16.62 -7.57
C GLY A 142 -12.33 -16.09 -9.01
N LYS A 143 -13.15 -15.07 -9.27
CA LYS A 143 -13.16 -14.37 -10.57
C LYS A 143 -11.89 -13.60 -10.81
N MET A 144 -11.40 -12.90 -9.79
CA MET A 144 -10.17 -12.10 -9.86
C MET A 144 -8.93 -12.99 -9.98
N GLU A 145 -8.86 -14.09 -9.24
CA GLU A 145 -7.79 -15.08 -9.37
C GLU A 145 -7.68 -15.64 -10.80
N LYS A 146 -8.80 -15.84 -11.50
CA LYS A 146 -8.78 -16.26 -12.92
C LYS A 146 -8.09 -15.24 -13.82
N ILE A 147 -8.06 -13.95 -13.47
CA ILE A 147 -7.32 -12.93 -14.21
C ILE A 147 -5.84 -13.03 -13.90
N VAL A 148 -5.48 -13.05 -12.63
CA VAL A 148 -4.08 -13.12 -12.17
C VAL A 148 -3.38 -14.36 -12.72
N TYR A 149 -3.97 -15.53 -12.52
CA TYR A 149 -3.39 -16.82 -12.94
C TYR A 149 -3.76 -17.25 -14.37
N GLY A 150 -4.53 -16.44 -15.08
CA GLY A 150 -4.93 -16.65 -16.47
C GLY A 150 -4.22 -15.72 -17.44
N PRO A 151 -4.89 -14.69 -17.98
CA PRO A 151 -4.33 -13.85 -19.05
C PRO A 151 -3.13 -13.02 -18.59
N MET A 152 -3.00 -12.71 -17.29
CA MET A 152 -1.85 -11.98 -16.78
C MET A 152 -0.62 -12.87 -16.61
N PHE A 153 -0.76 -14.19 -16.66
CA PHE A 153 0.30 -15.17 -16.44
C PHE A 153 0.80 -15.76 -17.77
N ILE A 154 2.09 -15.66 -18.06
CA ILE A 154 2.68 -16.26 -19.26
C ILE A 154 3.03 -17.73 -18.99
N ARG A 155 2.57 -18.61 -19.91
CA ARG A 155 2.85 -20.04 -19.83
C ARG A 155 3.60 -20.49 -21.07
N GLY A 156 4.71 -21.17 -20.81
CA GLY A 156 5.58 -21.73 -21.84
C GLY A 156 6.54 -20.73 -22.48
N GLY A 157 7.56 -21.25 -23.15
CA GLY A 157 8.59 -20.47 -23.81
C GLY A 157 9.57 -19.80 -22.83
N ARG A 158 10.34 -18.86 -23.36
CA ARG A 158 11.38 -18.14 -22.61
C ARG A 158 10.85 -17.38 -21.39
N LEU A 159 9.64 -16.84 -21.50
CA LEU A 159 9.02 -16.03 -20.47
C LEU A 159 8.06 -16.82 -19.57
N ASP A 160 8.15 -18.16 -19.57
CA ASP A 160 7.29 -19.00 -18.70
C ASP A 160 7.40 -18.58 -17.24
N GLY A 161 6.27 -18.33 -16.60
CA GLY A 161 6.16 -17.84 -15.24
C GLY A 161 6.15 -16.32 -15.09
N MET A 162 6.40 -15.54 -16.15
CA MET A 162 6.28 -14.10 -16.09
C MET A 162 4.83 -13.69 -15.83
N VAL A 163 4.63 -12.81 -14.86
CA VAL A 163 3.35 -12.18 -14.58
C VAL A 163 3.39 -10.75 -15.11
N ARG A 164 2.39 -10.39 -15.90
CA ARG A 164 2.26 -9.07 -16.53
C ARG A 164 1.82 -8.05 -15.48
N TRP A 165 2.31 -6.83 -15.62
CA TRP A 165 1.98 -5.77 -14.68
C TRP A 165 0.54 -5.28 -14.82
N CYS A 166 0.14 -4.83 -16.01
CA CYS A 166 -1.12 -4.16 -16.24
C CYS A 166 -1.66 -4.44 -17.64
N THR A 167 -2.96 -4.38 -17.82
CA THR A 167 -3.60 -4.51 -19.14
C THR A 167 -3.15 -3.46 -20.16
N ASN A 168 -2.71 -2.31 -19.69
CA ASN A 168 -2.19 -1.23 -20.52
C ASN A 168 -0.67 -1.33 -20.77
N SER A 169 0.03 -2.25 -20.10
CA SER A 169 1.48 -2.42 -20.15
C SER A 169 1.87 -3.90 -20.05
N TRP A 170 1.39 -4.70 -21.03
CA TRP A 170 1.56 -6.15 -21.09
C TRP A 170 3.00 -6.65 -21.07
N ASN A 171 3.94 -5.80 -21.44
CA ASN A 171 5.34 -6.17 -21.61
C ASN A 171 6.18 -5.96 -20.37
N VAL A 172 5.62 -5.36 -19.33
CA VAL A 172 6.33 -4.95 -18.12
C VAL A 172 6.12 -5.97 -17.01
N CYS A 173 7.20 -6.24 -16.28
CA CYS A 173 7.20 -7.07 -15.08
C CYS A 173 8.00 -6.37 -13.97
N TYR A 174 7.33 -5.96 -12.93
CA TYR A 174 7.92 -5.51 -11.67
C TYR A 174 7.84 -6.66 -10.64
N GLN A 175 8.93 -6.97 -9.94
CA GLN A 175 8.94 -8.09 -9.00
C GLN A 175 8.10 -7.84 -7.75
N ASP A 176 7.99 -6.60 -7.30
CA ASP A 176 7.12 -6.27 -6.16
C ASP A 176 5.63 -6.41 -6.51
N ASP A 177 5.21 -5.91 -7.68
CA ASP A 177 3.84 -6.09 -8.17
C ASP A 177 3.49 -7.58 -8.35
N VAL A 178 4.42 -8.36 -8.91
CA VAL A 178 4.25 -9.83 -9.02
C VAL A 178 4.12 -10.45 -7.63
N ALA A 179 4.98 -10.08 -6.70
CA ALA A 179 4.93 -10.62 -5.34
C ALA A 179 3.60 -10.29 -4.66
N ARG A 180 3.16 -9.04 -4.73
CA ARG A 180 1.89 -8.61 -4.12
C ARG A 180 0.67 -9.27 -4.76
N ALA A 181 0.67 -9.46 -6.07
CA ALA A 181 -0.37 -10.22 -6.77
C ALA A 181 -0.48 -11.67 -6.28
N LEU A 182 0.62 -12.30 -5.87
CA LEU A 182 0.70 -13.73 -5.58
C LEU A 182 0.74 -14.06 -4.07
N LEU A 183 1.14 -13.11 -3.20
CA LEU A 183 1.16 -13.29 -1.75
C LEU A 183 -0.19 -13.76 -1.19
N PRO A 184 -1.36 -13.25 -1.62
CA PRO A 184 -2.64 -13.76 -1.15
C PRO A 184 -2.86 -15.25 -1.42
N GLY A 185 -2.38 -15.77 -2.56
CA GLY A 185 -2.42 -17.20 -2.87
C GLY A 185 -1.52 -18.03 -1.94
N LEU A 186 -0.41 -17.45 -1.46
CA LEU A 186 0.46 -18.07 -0.46
C LEU A 186 -0.17 -18.02 0.93
N TYR A 187 -0.85 -16.96 1.29
CA TYR A 187 -1.62 -16.89 2.54
C TYR A 187 -2.75 -17.91 2.54
N ASP A 188 -3.44 -18.06 1.41
CA ASP A 188 -4.48 -19.08 1.23
C ASP A 188 -3.92 -20.50 1.42
N ALA A 189 -2.80 -20.81 0.78
CA ALA A 189 -2.15 -22.12 0.88
C ALA A 189 -1.66 -22.44 2.30
N LEU A 190 -1.01 -21.49 2.96
CA LEU A 190 -0.33 -21.72 4.22
C LEU A 190 -1.25 -21.60 5.44
N TYR A 191 -2.33 -20.80 5.35
CA TYR A 191 -3.13 -20.42 6.50
C TYR A 191 -4.63 -20.71 6.35
N MET A 192 -5.16 -20.87 5.12
CA MET A 192 -6.58 -21.16 4.87
C MET A 192 -6.82 -22.53 4.18
N GLY A 193 -5.73 -23.21 3.79
CA GLY A 193 -5.77 -24.61 3.36
C GLY A 193 -6.04 -24.87 1.87
N ASN A 194 -5.98 -23.85 1.01
CA ASN A 194 -6.19 -23.99 -0.43
C ASN A 194 -4.89 -23.82 -1.21
N CYS A 195 -4.30 -24.91 -1.69
CA CYS A 195 -3.03 -24.93 -2.42
C CYS A 195 -3.16 -24.84 -3.96
N SER A 196 -4.34 -24.48 -4.48
CA SER A 196 -4.62 -24.55 -5.93
C SER A 196 -3.66 -23.76 -6.81
N HIS A 197 -3.07 -22.68 -6.31
CA HIS A 197 -2.19 -21.78 -7.06
C HIS A 197 -0.70 -21.93 -6.74
N VAL A 198 -0.31 -22.84 -5.84
CA VAL A 198 1.09 -22.98 -5.41
C VAL A 198 2.03 -23.31 -6.57
N GLU A 199 1.61 -24.15 -7.51
CA GLU A 199 2.43 -24.49 -8.69
C GLU A 199 2.68 -23.27 -9.58
N ASP A 200 1.65 -22.49 -9.86
CA ASP A 200 1.77 -21.26 -10.67
C ASP A 200 2.62 -20.21 -9.95
N ILE A 201 2.44 -20.04 -8.66
CA ILE A 201 3.28 -19.15 -7.85
C ILE A 201 4.74 -19.58 -7.91
N CYS A 202 5.02 -20.88 -7.78
CA CYS A 202 6.39 -21.40 -7.95
C CYS A 202 6.97 -21.10 -9.33
N ARG A 203 6.17 -21.21 -10.38
CA ARG A 203 6.58 -20.83 -11.75
C ARG A 203 6.96 -19.37 -11.84
N ALA A 204 6.17 -18.48 -11.21
CA ALA A 204 6.49 -17.05 -11.18
C ALA A 204 7.78 -16.76 -10.39
N MET A 205 7.96 -17.41 -9.25
CA MET A 205 9.21 -17.29 -8.48
C MET A 205 10.41 -17.82 -9.26
N ASP A 206 10.28 -18.93 -9.97
CA ASP A 206 11.33 -19.47 -10.82
C ASP A 206 11.70 -18.50 -11.97
N PHE A 207 10.71 -17.78 -12.54
CA PHE A 207 10.96 -16.74 -13.53
C PHE A 207 11.75 -15.57 -12.93
N LEU A 208 11.32 -15.04 -11.78
CA LEU A 208 12.01 -13.92 -11.12
C LEU A 208 13.46 -14.29 -10.74
N ILE A 209 13.68 -15.50 -10.23
CA ILE A 209 15.05 -15.98 -9.89
C ILE A 209 15.96 -16.02 -11.10
N ARG A 210 15.45 -16.34 -12.30
CA ARG A 210 16.26 -16.33 -13.53
C ARG A 210 16.85 -14.96 -13.88
N THR A 211 16.29 -13.90 -13.34
CA THR A 211 16.74 -12.51 -13.51
C THR A 211 17.24 -11.87 -12.23
N THR A 212 17.45 -12.65 -11.17
CA THR A 212 17.98 -12.23 -9.87
C THR A 212 19.49 -12.44 -9.84
N ALA A 213 20.22 -11.45 -9.36
CA ALA A 213 21.67 -11.46 -9.27
C ALA A 213 22.20 -12.43 -8.19
N LYS A 214 23.52 -12.66 -8.18
CA LYS A 214 24.17 -13.58 -7.25
C LYS A 214 24.08 -13.16 -5.78
N ASP A 215 23.89 -11.86 -5.53
CA ASP A 215 23.68 -11.29 -4.20
C ASP A 215 22.24 -11.44 -3.69
N GLY A 216 21.35 -12.03 -4.50
CA GLY A 216 19.94 -12.23 -4.19
C GLY A 216 19.06 -11.03 -4.50
N LEU A 217 19.60 -9.96 -5.03
CA LEU A 217 18.85 -8.76 -5.42
C LEU A 217 18.46 -8.83 -6.90
N ARG A 218 17.37 -8.17 -7.22
CA ARG A 218 16.88 -8.10 -8.60
C ARG A 218 16.70 -6.63 -9.00
N ILE A 219 16.99 -6.35 -10.29
CA ILE A 219 16.63 -5.07 -10.91
C ILE A 219 15.12 -4.82 -10.74
N PHE A 220 14.74 -3.55 -10.54
CA PHE A 220 13.36 -3.21 -10.21
C PHE A 220 12.32 -3.60 -11.27
N ARG A 221 12.71 -3.61 -12.56
CA ARG A 221 11.81 -3.86 -13.69
C ARG A 221 12.51 -4.64 -14.80
N THR A 222 11.76 -5.48 -15.49
CA THR A 222 12.15 -6.10 -16.76
C THR A 222 11.08 -5.91 -17.80
N ASP A 223 11.51 -5.69 -19.05
CA ASP A 223 10.64 -5.56 -20.20
C ASP A 223 10.82 -6.79 -21.13
N ASN A 224 9.71 -7.34 -21.64
CA ASN A 224 9.72 -8.58 -22.42
C ASN A 224 10.62 -8.55 -23.64
N TYR A 225 10.68 -7.40 -24.31
CA TYR A 225 11.42 -7.29 -25.57
C TYR A 225 12.89 -7.56 -25.38
N ASP A 226 13.45 -7.15 -24.25
CA ASP A 226 14.88 -7.17 -23.97
C ASP A 226 15.33 -8.46 -23.28
N LEU A 227 14.40 -9.26 -22.74
CA LEU A 227 14.71 -10.48 -22.03
C LEU A 227 15.04 -11.66 -22.96
N THR A 228 16.21 -11.60 -23.61
CA THR A 228 16.84 -12.76 -24.24
C THR A 228 17.52 -13.64 -23.18
N GLU A 229 17.90 -14.88 -23.53
CA GLU A 229 18.70 -15.73 -22.63
C GLU A 229 20.03 -15.04 -22.23
N MET A 230 20.65 -14.37 -23.17
CA MET A 230 21.90 -13.61 -22.92
C MET A 230 21.66 -12.45 -21.93
N GLU A 231 20.54 -11.75 -22.04
CA GLU A 231 20.18 -10.67 -21.12
C GLU A 231 19.85 -11.19 -19.72
N MET A 232 19.13 -12.32 -19.61
CA MET A 232 18.89 -12.97 -18.32
C MET A 232 20.19 -13.42 -17.66
N ASP A 233 21.14 -13.94 -18.45
CA ASP A 233 22.46 -14.31 -17.95
C ASP A 233 23.29 -13.10 -17.49
N ARG A 234 23.17 -11.97 -18.21
CA ARG A 234 23.79 -10.71 -17.81
C ARG A 234 23.23 -10.22 -16.47
N LEU A 235 21.90 -10.16 -16.32
CA LEU A 235 21.23 -9.72 -15.09
C LEU A 235 21.62 -10.57 -13.88
N ARG A 236 21.80 -11.88 -14.06
CA ARG A 236 22.26 -12.79 -12.99
C ARG A 236 23.68 -12.56 -12.53
N GLN A 237 24.52 -11.95 -13.37
CA GLN A 237 25.93 -11.71 -13.08
C GLN A 237 26.22 -10.27 -12.64
N GLU A 238 25.28 -9.38 -12.89
CA GLU A 238 25.39 -7.97 -12.56
C GLU A 238 25.39 -7.76 -11.03
N GLU A 239 26.27 -6.87 -10.57
CA GLU A 239 26.17 -6.35 -9.21
C GLU A 239 25.27 -5.14 -9.25
N HIS A 240 24.14 -5.24 -8.60
CA HIS A 240 23.23 -4.12 -8.45
C HIS A 240 23.77 -3.21 -7.35
N GLY A 241 23.75 -1.89 -7.59
CA GLY A 241 24.22 -0.88 -6.66
C GLY A 241 23.45 -0.89 -5.32
N LEU A 242 22.96 0.24 -4.87
CA LEU A 242 22.13 0.27 -3.66
C LEU A 242 20.78 -0.45 -3.91
N PRO A 243 20.42 -1.42 -3.06
CA PRO A 243 19.14 -2.10 -3.17
C PRO A 243 18.00 -1.19 -2.74
N SER A 244 16.81 -1.39 -3.31
CA SER A 244 15.56 -0.79 -2.83
C SER A 244 14.72 -1.85 -2.14
N ALA A 245 14.27 -1.58 -0.93
CA ALA A 245 13.31 -2.42 -0.24
C ALA A 245 11.93 -2.33 -0.90
N HIS A 246 11.57 -1.19 -1.50
CA HIS A 246 10.36 -1.08 -2.31
C HIS A 246 10.26 -2.23 -3.31
N TYR A 247 11.28 -2.42 -4.13
CA TYR A 247 11.25 -3.41 -5.20
C TYR A 247 11.62 -4.84 -4.77
N ASN A 248 12.41 -5.01 -3.71
CA ASN A 248 12.94 -6.33 -3.36
C ASN A 248 12.31 -6.98 -2.14
N ALA A 249 11.83 -6.20 -1.16
CA ALA A 249 11.38 -6.73 0.12
C ALA A 249 10.21 -7.72 -0.01
N TYR A 250 9.13 -7.33 -0.69
CA TYR A 250 7.96 -8.17 -0.90
C TYR A 250 8.23 -9.35 -1.83
N TYR A 251 9.10 -9.17 -2.82
CA TYR A 251 9.61 -10.30 -3.62
C TYR A 251 10.28 -11.36 -2.74
N HIS A 252 11.12 -10.97 -1.80
CA HIS A 252 11.75 -11.91 -0.88
C HIS A 252 10.75 -12.52 0.11
N ALA A 253 9.76 -11.77 0.58
CA ALA A 253 8.67 -12.34 1.37
C ALA A 253 7.91 -13.42 0.59
N ALA A 254 7.60 -13.17 -0.69
CA ALA A 254 6.95 -14.15 -1.56
C ALA A 254 7.82 -15.39 -1.78
N LEU A 255 9.13 -15.24 -2.00
CA LEU A 255 10.06 -16.37 -2.09
C LEU A 255 10.07 -17.23 -0.82
N LEU A 256 10.17 -16.60 0.37
CA LEU A 256 10.18 -17.32 1.65
C LEU A 256 8.88 -18.10 1.86
N LEU A 257 7.74 -17.49 1.61
CA LEU A 257 6.43 -18.15 1.77
C LEU A 257 6.23 -19.23 0.71
N ALA A 258 6.66 -19.01 -0.55
CA ALA A 258 6.64 -20.04 -1.60
C ALA A 258 7.56 -21.22 -1.26
N GLY A 259 8.72 -20.94 -0.67
CA GLY A 259 9.63 -21.97 -0.14
C GLY A 259 8.96 -22.86 0.92
N ARG A 260 8.22 -22.23 1.84
CA ARG A 260 7.44 -22.95 2.87
C ARG A 260 6.28 -23.75 2.28
N ALA A 261 5.57 -23.21 1.29
CA ALA A 261 4.43 -23.89 0.66
C ALA A 261 4.85 -25.04 -0.25
N SER A 262 6.00 -24.95 -0.90
CA SER A 262 6.46 -25.92 -1.90
C SER A 262 7.58 -26.86 -1.42
N GLY A 263 8.29 -26.50 -0.35
CA GLY A 263 9.50 -27.20 0.09
C GLY A 263 10.76 -26.87 -0.70
N LYS A 264 10.72 -25.93 -1.66
CA LYS A 264 11.89 -25.55 -2.49
C LYS A 264 12.88 -24.68 -1.70
N ARG A 265 13.98 -25.27 -1.24
CA ARG A 265 15.01 -24.57 -0.45
C ARG A 265 15.66 -23.41 -1.19
N GLN A 266 15.82 -23.49 -2.50
CA GLN A 266 16.40 -22.42 -3.33
C GLN A 266 15.71 -21.07 -3.09
N TYR A 267 14.39 -21.05 -2.89
CA TYR A 267 13.65 -19.81 -2.65
C TYR A 267 14.07 -19.14 -1.34
N THR A 268 14.20 -19.95 -0.27
CA THR A 268 14.69 -19.44 1.01
C THR A 268 16.14 -18.95 0.91
N GLU A 269 17.01 -19.66 0.20
CA GLU A 269 18.42 -19.30 0.03
C GLU A 269 18.60 -17.97 -0.72
N VAL A 270 17.83 -17.76 -1.79
CA VAL A 270 17.86 -16.49 -2.56
C VAL A 270 17.31 -15.33 -1.71
N ALA A 271 16.18 -15.54 -1.06
CA ALA A 271 15.56 -14.50 -0.23
C ALA A 271 16.41 -14.11 0.98
N GLN A 272 16.98 -15.10 1.68
CA GLN A 272 17.89 -14.86 2.80
C GLN A 272 19.07 -13.99 2.35
N LYS A 273 19.72 -14.38 1.24
CA LYS A 273 20.87 -13.67 0.71
C LYS A 273 20.55 -12.22 0.34
N GLY A 274 19.43 -11.98 -0.35
CA GLY A 274 19.00 -10.64 -0.73
C GLY A 274 18.63 -9.76 0.47
N LEU A 275 17.91 -10.32 1.46
CA LEU A 275 17.57 -9.59 2.67
C LEU A 275 18.79 -9.28 3.54
N GLU A 276 19.70 -10.24 3.70
CA GLU A 276 20.98 -10.01 4.39
C GLU A 276 21.77 -8.90 3.71
N ARG A 277 21.85 -8.91 2.36
CA ARG A 277 22.53 -7.86 1.60
C ARG A 277 21.89 -6.49 1.77
N MET A 278 20.55 -6.40 1.77
CA MET A 278 19.84 -5.14 2.07
C MET A 278 20.18 -4.65 3.48
N MET A 279 20.19 -5.54 4.47
CA MET A 279 20.43 -5.16 5.85
C MET A 279 21.91 -4.83 6.16
N GLU A 280 22.84 -5.30 5.36
CA GLU A 280 24.24 -4.83 5.40
C GLU A 280 24.37 -3.36 5.02
N LEU A 281 23.54 -2.90 4.09
CA LEU A 281 23.56 -1.53 3.59
C LEU A 281 22.57 -0.61 4.30
N TYR A 282 21.57 -1.18 4.96
CA TYR A 282 20.54 -0.43 5.69
C TYR A 282 21.16 0.53 6.73
N PRO A 283 20.75 1.80 6.81
CA PRO A 283 19.62 2.43 6.11
C PRO A 283 19.96 3.03 4.74
N GLU A 284 21.18 2.88 4.24
CA GLU A 284 21.65 3.41 2.96
C GLU A 284 21.12 2.56 1.80
N THR A 285 19.83 2.68 1.48
CA THR A 285 19.15 1.99 0.37
C THR A 285 18.73 2.97 -0.72
N ALA A 286 18.45 2.47 -1.92
CA ALA A 286 17.87 3.27 -2.99
C ALA A 286 16.36 3.40 -2.74
N ARG A 287 15.93 4.56 -2.27
CA ARG A 287 14.56 4.80 -1.88
C ARG A 287 13.70 5.14 -3.09
N GLU A 288 12.51 4.57 -3.17
CA GLU A 288 11.49 4.99 -4.12
C GLU A 288 10.81 6.26 -3.65
N GLN A 289 10.41 6.31 -2.38
CA GLN A 289 9.72 7.44 -1.77
C GLN A 289 10.48 8.03 -0.59
N SER A 290 10.72 7.25 0.45
CA SER A 290 11.34 7.72 1.69
C SER A 290 12.04 6.58 2.46
N GLU A 291 12.85 6.94 3.46
CA GLU A 291 13.41 5.97 4.41
C GLU A 291 12.30 5.31 5.24
N THR A 292 11.23 6.04 5.57
CA THR A 292 10.07 5.50 6.26
C THR A 292 9.40 4.40 5.45
N GLU A 293 9.25 4.59 4.14
CA GLU A 293 8.74 3.55 3.25
C GLU A 293 9.60 2.29 3.31
N GLU A 294 10.91 2.44 3.14
CA GLU A 294 11.85 1.31 3.15
C GLU A 294 11.77 0.53 4.47
N MET A 295 11.67 1.23 5.62
CA MET A 295 11.46 0.60 6.92
C MET A 295 10.14 -0.16 6.99
N CYS A 296 9.03 0.46 6.56
CA CYS A 296 7.72 -0.17 6.59
C CYS A 296 7.66 -1.45 5.75
N ARG A 297 8.29 -1.42 4.57
CA ARG A 297 8.34 -2.56 3.67
C ARG A 297 9.23 -3.71 4.14
N LEU A 298 10.22 -3.45 4.98
CA LEU A 298 11.13 -4.47 5.52
C LEU A 298 10.52 -5.30 6.66
N ILE A 299 9.50 -4.83 7.36
CA ILE A 299 8.94 -5.54 8.53
C ILE A 299 8.42 -6.93 8.15
N LEU A 300 7.56 -7.05 7.13
CA LEU A 300 7.01 -8.33 6.69
C LEU A 300 8.10 -9.34 6.27
N PRO A 301 8.99 -9.02 5.31
CA PRO A 301 9.99 -9.98 4.85
C PRO A 301 10.98 -10.40 5.94
N LEU A 302 11.38 -9.51 6.85
CA LEU A 302 12.27 -9.86 7.95
C LEU A 302 11.57 -10.75 8.99
N ALA A 303 10.28 -10.53 9.25
CA ALA A 303 9.49 -11.41 10.10
C ALA A 303 9.39 -12.83 9.50
N VAL A 304 9.09 -12.93 8.18
CA VAL A 304 9.01 -14.22 7.48
C VAL A 304 10.39 -14.88 7.37
N LEU A 305 11.47 -14.10 7.20
CA LEU A 305 12.84 -14.61 7.19
C LEU A 305 13.18 -15.26 8.54
N TYR A 306 12.96 -14.55 9.65
CA TYR A 306 13.17 -15.10 10.96
C TYR A 306 12.33 -16.36 11.21
N GLN A 307 11.06 -16.34 10.83
CA GLN A 307 10.16 -17.51 10.94
C GLN A 307 10.67 -18.72 10.12
N SER A 308 11.35 -18.48 9.00
CA SER A 308 11.83 -19.52 8.09
C SER A 308 13.18 -20.11 8.50
N THR A 309 14.04 -19.31 9.15
CA THR A 309 15.42 -19.70 9.46
C THR A 309 15.65 -19.97 10.96
N GLY A 310 14.91 -19.30 11.84
CA GLY A 310 15.12 -19.32 13.29
C GLY A 310 16.44 -18.68 13.75
N GLU A 311 17.18 -18.01 12.85
CA GLU A 311 18.48 -17.44 13.18
C GLU A 311 18.35 -16.12 13.95
N GLU A 312 19.08 -16.00 15.07
CA GLU A 312 19.00 -14.80 15.93
C GLU A 312 19.41 -13.52 15.19
N LYS A 313 20.34 -13.57 14.24
CA LYS A 313 20.68 -12.38 13.43
C LYS A 313 19.49 -11.83 12.67
N HIS A 314 18.59 -12.69 12.13
CA HIS A 314 17.39 -12.25 11.40
C HIS A 314 16.36 -11.65 12.35
N ARG A 315 16.25 -12.19 13.56
CA ARG A 315 15.46 -11.57 14.63
C ARG A 315 15.98 -10.16 14.95
N GLN A 316 17.29 -10.01 15.11
CA GLN A 316 17.91 -8.70 15.38
C GLN A 316 17.68 -7.71 14.23
N MET A 317 17.74 -8.13 12.98
CA MET A 317 17.41 -7.30 11.81
C MET A 317 15.96 -6.77 11.91
N LEU A 318 14.99 -7.63 12.21
CA LEU A 318 13.58 -7.25 12.38
C LEU A 318 13.41 -6.20 13.49
N TYR A 319 14.02 -6.44 14.67
CA TYR A 319 13.91 -5.51 15.79
C TYR A 319 14.58 -4.17 15.47
N ARG A 320 15.76 -4.18 14.84
CA ARG A 320 16.45 -2.95 14.43
C ARG A 320 15.56 -2.06 13.57
N VAL A 321 14.94 -2.61 12.53
CA VAL A 321 14.06 -1.82 11.64
C VAL A 321 12.81 -1.35 12.38
N ALA A 322 12.20 -2.20 13.21
CA ALA A 322 11.01 -1.84 13.97
C ALA A 322 11.32 -0.74 15.02
N GLU A 323 12.48 -0.78 15.67
CA GLU A 323 12.94 0.25 16.61
C GLU A 323 13.24 1.58 15.90
N ASP A 324 13.89 1.53 14.74
CA ASP A 324 14.16 2.72 13.94
C ASP A 324 12.85 3.38 13.48
N LEU A 325 11.86 2.61 13.07
CA LEU A 325 10.55 3.11 12.70
C LEU A 325 9.87 3.85 13.87
N GLN A 326 10.03 3.39 15.14
CA GLN A 326 9.45 4.09 16.29
C GLN A 326 10.00 5.51 16.47
N LYS A 327 11.20 5.83 15.96
CA LYS A 327 11.80 7.16 16.07
C LYS A 327 11.03 8.23 15.27
N VAL A 328 10.33 7.82 14.21
CA VAL A 328 9.53 8.71 13.37
C VAL A 328 8.03 8.63 13.68
N ARG A 329 7.63 7.90 14.71
CA ARG A 329 6.23 7.76 15.12
C ARG A 329 5.64 9.09 15.59
N HIS A 330 4.42 9.38 15.17
CA HIS A 330 3.63 10.53 15.60
C HIS A 330 2.69 10.16 16.75
N PRO A 331 2.40 11.08 17.71
CA PRO A 331 1.44 10.81 18.80
C PRO A 331 0.03 10.43 18.36
N PHE A 332 -0.40 10.83 17.16
CA PHE A 332 -1.67 10.42 16.58
C PHE A 332 -1.73 8.93 16.24
N GLY A 333 -0.58 8.28 16.03
CA GLY A 333 -0.43 6.84 15.82
C GLY A 333 0.24 6.41 14.51
N GLY A 334 0.29 7.27 13.50
CA GLY A 334 0.99 7.01 12.24
C GLY A 334 2.49 7.33 12.32
N TYR A 335 3.18 7.08 11.22
CA TYR A 335 4.61 7.31 11.08
C TYR A 335 4.84 8.44 10.08
N ARG A 336 5.70 9.42 10.45
CA ARG A 336 6.05 10.53 9.58
C ARG A 336 6.89 10.05 8.43
N GLU A 337 6.68 10.62 7.26
CA GLU A 337 7.61 10.46 6.17
C GLU A 337 8.93 11.16 6.56
N TRP A 338 10.01 10.40 6.46
CA TRP A 338 11.34 10.82 6.88
C TRP A 338 12.39 10.34 5.90
N ASP A 339 13.40 11.16 5.67
CA ASP A 339 14.57 10.76 4.90
C ASP A 339 15.86 11.37 5.44
N THR A 340 16.84 10.52 5.74
CA THR A 340 18.16 10.94 6.20
C THR A 340 19.03 11.24 4.99
N GLY A 341 19.64 12.42 4.95
CA GLY A 341 20.58 12.82 3.91
C GLY A 341 19.94 13.53 2.70
N TYR A 342 18.66 13.34 2.43
CA TYR A 342 17.89 14.19 1.51
C TYR A 342 16.42 14.30 2.01
N ARG A 343 15.66 15.19 1.41
CA ARG A 343 14.27 15.39 1.80
C ARG A 343 13.43 14.21 1.35
N ALA A 344 12.47 13.81 2.16
CA ALA A 344 11.43 12.84 1.78
C ALA A 344 10.54 13.31 0.62
N ALA A 345 11.03 14.23 -0.15
CA ALA A 345 10.45 14.85 -1.32
C ALA A 345 11.35 14.65 -2.53
N PHE A 346 11.79 13.42 -2.74
CA PHE A 346 12.63 13.05 -3.90
C PHE A 346 12.13 13.64 -5.21
N SER A 347 10.85 13.86 -5.28
CA SER A 347 10.14 14.31 -6.46
C SER A 347 9.96 15.82 -6.61
N ARG A 348 10.48 16.66 -5.73
CA ARG A 348 10.38 18.12 -5.98
C ARG A 348 10.97 18.56 -7.31
N GLU A 349 11.96 17.83 -7.80
CA GLU A 349 12.61 18.07 -9.10
C GLU A 349 11.98 17.24 -10.22
N SER A 350 11.33 16.12 -9.90
CA SER A 350 10.55 15.30 -10.80
C SER A 350 9.13 15.86 -10.92
N ARG A 351 8.58 15.92 -12.11
CA ARG A 351 7.17 16.23 -12.35
C ARG A 351 6.32 14.97 -12.42
N GLU A 352 6.93 13.83 -12.15
CA GLU A 352 6.28 12.54 -12.19
C GLU A 352 5.58 12.23 -10.85
N GLU A 353 4.79 11.21 -10.85
CA GLU A 353 4.15 10.66 -9.67
C GLU A 353 5.20 10.21 -8.65
N CYS A 354 5.04 10.60 -7.41
CA CYS A 354 6.03 10.31 -6.41
C CYS A 354 5.54 10.66 -5.01
N SER A 355 6.45 10.76 -4.06
CA SER A 355 6.17 10.92 -2.64
C SER A 355 5.24 12.08 -2.30
N VAL A 356 4.80 12.11 -1.05
CA VAL A 356 3.92 13.15 -0.50
C VAL A 356 4.57 14.53 -0.35
N LEU A 357 5.82 14.73 -0.79
CA LEU A 357 6.52 16.03 -0.77
C LEU A 357 6.53 16.71 0.60
N THR A 358 6.92 15.99 1.63
CA THR A 358 7.04 16.52 2.99
C THR A 358 8.48 16.89 3.33
N GLU A 359 8.66 17.70 4.37
CA GLU A 359 9.95 17.90 5.01
C GLU A 359 10.04 16.97 6.23
N ASN A 360 11.26 16.59 6.61
CA ASN A 360 11.49 15.79 7.81
C ASN A 360 10.88 16.47 9.05
N GLY A 361 9.97 15.77 9.72
CA GLY A 361 9.26 16.29 10.89
C GLY A 361 7.84 16.79 10.62
N ASP A 362 7.45 16.95 9.35
CA ASP A 362 6.05 17.25 9.03
C ASP A 362 5.13 16.12 9.54
N PRO A 363 3.92 16.46 10.02
CA PRO A 363 3.01 15.49 10.64
C PRO A 363 2.24 14.67 9.59
N VAL A 364 2.90 14.22 8.54
CA VAL A 364 2.29 13.53 7.40
C VAL A 364 2.68 12.06 7.40
N ALA A 365 1.70 11.18 7.29
CA ALA A 365 1.85 9.75 7.07
C ALA A 365 1.33 9.37 5.68
N ASP A 366 2.14 8.65 4.92
CA ASP A 366 1.74 8.04 3.65
C ASP A 366 1.01 6.72 3.91
N LEU A 367 -0.15 6.53 3.28
CA LEU A 367 -0.99 5.35 3.37
C LEU A 367 -0.98 4.51 2.07
N LEU A 368 -0.23 4.96 1.07
CA LEU A 368 -0.05 4.23 -0.18
C LEU A 368 1.29 3.47 -0.20
N TYR A 369 2.36 4.12 0.25
CA TYR A 369 3.71 3.56 0.15
C TYR A 369 4.33 3.14 1.49
N SER A 370 3.81 3.61 2.64
CA SER A 370 4.45 3.42 3.94
C SER A 370 3.56 2.72 4.97
N SER A 371 2.67 3.47 5.62
CA SER A 371 1.93 2.99 6.80
C SER A 371 0.91 1.88 6.50
N ASN A 372 0.44 1.76 5.26
CA ASN A 372 -0.48 0.71 4.80
C ASN A 372 0.09 -0.72 4.94
N TRP A 373 1.41 -0.89 4.88
CA TRP A 373 2.09 -2.19 4.98
C TRP A 373 2.21 -2.71 6.42
N LEU A 374 2.09 -1.82 7.40
CA LEU A 374 2.41 -2.14 8.80
C LEU A 374 1.43 -3.10 9.46
N PRO A 375 0.10 -3.03 9.24
CA PRO A 375 -0.80 -4.02 9.84
C PRO A 375 -0.45 -5.46 9.45
N MET A 376 -0.09 -5.72 8.20
CA MET A 376 0.36 -7.03 7.75
C MET A 376 1.73 -7.39 8.34
N GLY A 377 2.69 -6.46 8.25
CA GLY A 377 4.05 -6.67 8.74
C GLY A 377 4.10 -6.99 10.23
N PHE A 378 3.41 -6.23 11.07
CA PHE A 378 3.41 -6.46 12.52
C PHE A 378 2.62 -7.71 12.94
N ALA A 379 1.57 -8.10 12.20
CA ALA A 379 0.88 -9.37 12.43
C ALA A 379 1.85 -10.54 12.24
N PHE A 380 2.65 -10.54 11.18
CA PHE A 380 3.66 -11.56 10.93
C PHE A 380 4.84 -11.47 11.91
N ALA A 381 5.25 -10.28 12.31
CA ALA A 381 6.30 -10.11 13.32
C ALA A 381 5.90 -10.69 14.67
N TYR A 382 4.65 -10.50 15.08
CA TYR A 382 4.10 -11.16 16.28
C TYR A 382 4.04 -12.68 16.13
N GLU A 383 3.54 -13.21 15.01
CA GLU A 383 3.49 -14.65 14.76
C GLU A 383 4.89 -15.29 14.74
N ALA A 384 5.90 -14.58 14.21
CA ALA A 384 7.27 -15.06 14.13
C ALA A 384 8.01 -15.06 15.48
N THR A 385 7.76 -14.05 16.31
CA THR A 385 8.55 -13.84 17.54
C THR A 385 7.81 -14.25 18.82
N GLY A 386 6.48 -14.23 18.80
CA GLY A 386 5.65 -14.33 20.00
C GLY A 386 5.76 -13.12 20.94
N ASP A 387 6.50 -12.08 20.56
CA ASP A 387 6.72 -10.91 21.38
C ASP A 387 5.50 -9.99 21.37
N ARG A 388 4.93 -9.77 22.55
CA ARG A 388 3.76 -8.93 22.76
C ARG A 388 3.96 -7.49 22.24
N TRP A 389 5.18 -7.00 22.19
CA TRP A 389 5.49 -5.68 21.63
C TRP A 389 5.02 -5.56 20.18
N PHE A 390 5.23 -6.56 19.33
CA PHE A 390 4.73 -6.56 17.95
C PHE A 390 3.21 -6.64 17.87
N HIS A 391 2.56 -7.31 18.83
CA HIS A 391 1.10 -7.30 18.91
C HIS A 391 0.56 -5.89 19.23
N GLU A 392 1.21 -5.17 20.15
CA GLU A 392 0.83 -3.78 20.46
C GLU A 392 1.09 -2.87 19.24
N LEU A 393 2.21 -3.02 18.53
CA LEU A 393 2.48 -2.28 17.30
C LEU A 393 1.44 -2.58 16.19
N TRP A 394 1.01 -3.83 16.07
CA TRP A 394 -0.10 -4.20 15.20
C TRP A 394 -1.38 -3.45 15.58
N LYS A 395 -1.76 -3.52 16.84
CA LYS A 395 -2.96 -2.83 17.35
C LYS A 395 -2.89 -1.33 17.09
N ASP A 396 -1.76 -0.70 17.37
CA ASP A 396 -1.53 0.72 17.12
C ASP A 396 -1.66 1.10 15.64
N SER A 397 -1.07 0.29 14.74
CA SER A 397 -1.19 0.51 13.29
C SER A 397 -2.64 0.38 12.80
N VAL A 398 -3.39 -0.59 13.34
CA VAL A 398 -4.83 -0.74 13.04
C VAL A 398 -5.62 0.46 13.60
N ILE A 399 -5.35 0.90 14.82
CA ILE A 399 -5.99 2.10 15.39
C ILE A 399 -5.73 3.32 14.51
N PHE A 400 -4.52 3.49 13.99
CA PHE A 400 -4.24 4.56 13.03
C PHE A 400 -5.10 4.44 11.77
N CYS A 401 -5.20 3.25 11.19
CA CYS A 401 -6.07 3.01 10.05
C CYS A 401 -7.56 3.30 10.39
N LEU A 402 -8.05 2.91 11.57
CA LEU A 402 -9.41 3.23 12.01
C LEU A 402 -9.67 4.74 12.12
N LYS A 403 -8.67 5.51 12.58
CA LYS A 403 -8.76 6.97 12.68
C LYS A 403 -8.69 7.70 11.34
N THR A 404 -8.18 7.05 10.29
CA THR A 404 -7.92 7.65 8.98
C THR A 404 -8.85 7.14 7.89
N GLN A 405 -9.70 6.14 8.18
CA GLN A 405 -10.74 5.69 7.26
C GLN A 405 -11.75 6.81 7.00
N MET A 406 -12.09 7.00 5.74
CA MET A 406 -13.03 8.04 5.34
C MET A 406 -14.49 7.61 5.52
N PHE A 407 -15.30 8.54 6.03
CA PHE A 407 -16.76 8.45 6.10
C PHE A 407 -17.32 9.58 5.26
N SER A 408 -18.21 9.28 4.31
CA SER A 408 -18.71 10.26 3.36
C SER A 408 -20.08 9.88 2.79
N ASP A 409 -20.88 10.90 2.45
CA ASP A 409 -22.08 10.75 1.62
C ASP A 409 -21.69 10.38 0.16
N ARG A 410 -20.43 10.58 -0.19
CA ARG A 410 -19.89 10.25 -1.51
C ARG A 410 -19.43 8.80 -1.50
N THR A 411 -20.18 7.94 -2.17
CA THR A 411 -19.96 6.50 -2.15
C THR A 411 -18.58 6.08 -2.63
N HIS A 412 -17.93 6.87 -3.50
CA HIS A 412 -16.57 6.62 -3.97
C HIS A 412 -15.47 6.93 -2.95
N LEU A 413 -15.81 7.57 -1.83
CA LEU A 413 -14.89 7.87 -0.72
C LEU A 413 -15.20 7.06 0.52
N ASP A 414 -16.50 6.75 0.75
CA ASP A 414 -16.97 6.11 1.98
C ASP A 414 -16.41 4.70 2.17
N GLY A 415 -15.62 4.51 3.21
CA GLY A 415 -15.00 3.23 3.57
C GLY A 415 -13.57 3.05 3.05
N ALA A 416 -13.04 3.98 2.25
CA ALA A 416 -11.66 3.94 1.75
C ALA A 416 -10.68 4.68 2.67
N TRP A 417 -9.41 4.61 2.30
CA TRP A 417 -8.31 5.42 2.82
C TRP A 417 -7.73 6.27 1.70
N CYS A 418 -7.42 7.54 2.02
CA CYS A 418 -6.72 8.42 1.09
C CYS A 418 -5.21 8.08 1.04
N ARG A 419 -4.55 8.60 0.01
CA ARG A 419 -3.11 8.45 -0.20
C ARG A 419 -2.25 8.77 1.02
N ALA A 420 -2.49 9.92 1.64
CA ALA A 420 -1.72 10.40 2.77
C ALA A 420 -2.59 11.22 3.74
N PHE A 421 -2.13 11.34 4.97
CA PHE A 421 -2.91 11.95 6.06
C PHE A 421 -2.05 12.91 6.87
N ASP A 422 -2.53 14.14 7.05
CA ASP A 422 -1.96 15.10 8.00
C ASP A 422 -2.49 14.79 9.41
N MET A 423 -1.60 14.36 10.28
CA MET A 423 -1.93 13.86 11.60
C MET A 423 -2.23 14.97 12.62
N ASP A 424 -1.75 16.20 12.39
CA ASP A 424 -2.10 17.36 13.22
C ASP A 424 -3.42 17.98 12.80
N LEU A 425 -3.63 18.17 11.50
CA LEU A 425 -4.87 18.69 10.96
C LEU A 425 -6.00 17.65 10.93
N LYS A 426 -5.66 16.36 11.01
CA LYS A 426 -6.56 15.21 10.98
C LYS A 426 -7.42 15.18 9.72
N GLU A 427 -6.76 15.32 8.59
CA GLU A 427 -7.40 15.31 7.28
C GLU A 427 -6.49 14.76 6.19
N ALA A 428 -7.06 14.43 5.03
CA ALA A 428 -6.29 13.99 3.87
C ALA A 428 -5.24 15.02 3.47
N TYR A 429 -4.05 14.53 3.13
CA TYR A 429 -2.94 15.33 2.68
C TYR A 429 -2.56 14.98 1.23
N ALA A 430 -2.14 15.97 0.47
CA ALA A 430 -1.42 15.78 -0.78
C ALA A 430 -0.54 16.99 -1.09
N ALA A 431 0.58 16.75 -1.75
CA ALA A 431 1.42 17.81 -2.24
C ALA A 431 0.80 18.51 -3.45
N PRO A 432 1.06 19.82 -3.65
CA PRO A 432 0.53 20.57 -4.79
C PRO A 432 0.96 20.04 -6.17
N HIS A 433 2.04 19.26 -6.21
CA HIS A 433 2.62 18.71 -7.44
C HIS A 433 2.34 17.23 -7.66
N ASP A 434 1.67 16.58 -6.73
CA ASP A 434 1.28 15.18 -6.89
C ASP A 434 0.28 15.04 -8.04
N VAL A 435 0.63 14.28 -9.05
CA VAL A 435 -0.13 14.22 -10.31
C VAL A 435 -1.18 13.13 -10.29
N GLY A 436 -0.93 12.00 -9.67
CA GLY A 436 -1.82 10.85 -9.66
C GLY A 436 -2.54 10.66 -8.32
N TRP A 437 -1.82 10.83 -7.25
CA TRP A 437 -2.20 10.38 -5.93
C TRP A 437 -2.29 11.53 -4.92
N ALA A 438 -3.06 12.58 -5.25
CA ALA A 438 -3.30 13.72 -4.37
C ALA A 438 -4.42 13.43 -3.35
N ALA A 439 -4.85 14.47 -2.61
CA ALA A 439 -5.89 14.36 -1.59
C ALA A 439 -7.15 13.69 -2.16
N TYR A 440 -7.71 12.74 -1.41
CA TYR A 440 -8.86 11.92 -1.80
C TYR A 440 -8.64 10.93 -2.94
N ALA A 441 -7.42 10.76 -3.43
CA ALA A 441 -7.07 9.59 -4.22
C ALA A 441 -7.15 8.33 -3.36
N CYS A 442 -7.71 7.26 -3.90
CA CYS A 442 -7.90 6.00 -3.20
C CYS A 442 -7.56 4.85 -4.15
N GLU A 443 -6.71 3.96 -3.70
CA GLU A 443 -6.20 2.87 -4.51
C GLU A 443 -6.69 1.53 -3.94
N THR A 444 -7.10 0.61 -4.82
CA THR A 444 -7.78 -0.63 -4.45
C THR A 444 -6.85 -1.68 -3.86
N GLY A 445 -5.68 -1.85 -4.42
CA GLY A 445 -4.71 -2.86 -3.98
C GLY A 445 -3.86 -2.38 -2.82
N TRP A 446 -2.90 -1.54 -3.12
CA TRP A 446 -1.84 -1.10 -2.22
C TRP A 446 -2.35 -0.49 -0.91
N THR A 447 -3.39 0.35 -1.00
CA THR A 447 -3.93 1.01 0.19
C THR A 447 -5.03 0.17 0.81
N VAL A 448 -6.18 0.05 0.14
CA VAL A 448 -7.38 -0.50 0.77
C VAL A 448 -7.24 -1.99 1.03
N SER A 449 -6.82 -2.78 0.05
CA SER A 449 -6.73 -4.23 0.22
C SER A 449 -5.63 -4.64 1.20
N GLU A 450 -4.46 -3.97 1.17
CA GLU A 450 -3.38 -4.24 2.12
C GLU A 450 -3.79 -3.94 3.57
N ILE A 451 -4.41 -2.79 3.80
CA ILE A 451 -4.92 -2.44 5.14
C ILE A 451 -5.93 -3.49 5.61
N LEU A 452 -6.90 -3.86 4.74
CA LEU A 452 -7.92 -4.85 5.08
C LEU A 452 -7.33 -6.23 5.41
N MET A 453 -6.41 -6.72 4.57
CA MET A 453 -5.73 -8.00 4.82
C MET A 453 -4.93 -7.97 6.12
N GLY A 454 -4.19 -6.89 6.37
CA GLY A 454 -3.44 -6.69 7.61
C GLY A 454 -4.31 -6.62 8.86
N MET A 455 -5.51 -6.02 8.76
CA MET A 455 -6.50 -6.04 9.84
C MET A 455 -7.06 -7.44 10.11
N MET A 456 -7.21 -8.29 9.09
CA MET A 456 -7.80 -9.63 9.18
C MET A 456 -6.77 -10.72 9.53
N MET A 457 -5.50 -10.52 9.21
CA MET A 457 -4.47 -11.54 9.30
C MET A 457 -4.35 -12.20 10.67
N PRO A 458 -4.39 -11.52 11.83
CA PRO A 458 -4.33 -12.19 13.12
C PRO A 458 -5.45 -13.19 13.36
N ASP A 459 -6.65 -12.95 12.83
CA ASP A 459 -7.77 -13.90 12.97
C ASP A 459 -7.57 -15.12 12.08
N ILE A 460 -6.98 -14.94 10.89
CA ILE A 460 -6.57 -16.04 10.01
C ILE A 460 -5.52 -16.92 10.69
N LEU A 461 -4.47 -16.30 11.26
CA LEU A 461 -3.39 -17.02 11.95
C LEU A 461 -3.89 -17.78 13.20
N LYS A 462 -4.87 -17.24 13.92
CA LYS A 462 -5.49 -17.91 15.08
C LYS A 462 -6.32 -19.13 14.68
N LYS A 463 -7.09 -19.08 13.59
CA LYS A 463 -7.93 -20.20 13.13
C LYS A 463 -7.13 -21.44 12.71
N ARG A 464 -5.84 -21.28 12.40
CA ARG A 464 -4.94 -22.38 12.03
C ARG A 464 -4.52 -23.23 13.24
N LYS A 465 -4.44 -22.61 14.44
CA LYS A 465 -4.03 -23.26 15.70
C LYS A 465 -5.19 -24.03 16.31
#